data_cd5b9cdbea846b5df991ce7f95274fd6
#
_entry.id   cd5b9cdbea846b5df991ce7f95274fd6
#
_cell.length_a   1.000
_cell.length_b   1.000
_cell.length_c   1.000
_cell.angle_alpha   90.00
_cell.angle_beta   90.00
_cell.angle_gamma   90.00
#
_symmetry.space_group_name_H-M   'P 1'
#
loop_
_entity.id
_entity.type
_entity.pdbx_description
1 polymer ?
#
loop_
_entity_poly.entity_id
_entity_poly.type
_entity_poly.pdbx_seq_one_letter_code
_entity_poly.pdbx_strand_id
1 'polypeptide(L)'
;GSGKSTLLKLICGVLEPTTGTVRVRGRVAPLIELGAGFDPDLSVIDNIILYGVLLGYSKPYMQSRVKDILDFAELGDYGLAPQKSLSSGMTARLGFAIATDVHPDILILDEVLSVGDERFKNKCKQRLETFWQANATVLVVSHDLEFIRDSCHQAIWLDRGRIRYSGSAAATVEEYLTAVHGGADMGLSTPGH
;
A
#
# COMPACT_ATOMS: atom_id res chain seq x y z
N GLY A 1 3.58 9.26 16.11
CA GLY A 1 2.86 8.90 14.90
C GLY A 1 1.67 9.78 14.60
N SER A 2 1.49 10.16 13.33
CA SER A 2 0.38 11.02 12.88
C SER A 2 -0.97 10.29 12.83
N GLY A 3 -1.00 8.93 12.91
CA GLY A 3 -2.21 8.12 12.84
C GLY A 3 -2.49 7.50 11.46
N LYS A 4 -1.58 7.66 10.48
CA LYS A 4 -1.75 7.11 9.11
C LYS A 4 -2.00 5.61 9.09
N SER A 5 -1.12 4.82 9.72
CA SER A 5 -1.26 3.35 9.75
C SER A 5 -2.53 2.89 10.49
N THR A 6 -2.95 3.62 11.53
CA THR A 6 -4.23 3.34 12.21
C THR A 6 -5.41 3.58 11.27
N LEU A 7 -5.40 4.69 10.53
CA LEU A 7 -6.43 5.01 9.54
C LEU A 7 -6.50 3.94 8.45
N LEU A 8 -5.35 3.49 7.93
CA LEU A 8 -5.31 2.42 6.94
C LEU A 8 -5.88 1.10 7.48
N LYS A 9 -5.53 0.71 8.72
CA LYS A 9 -6.06 -0.50 9.36
C LYS A 9 -7.57 -0.43 9.56
N LEU A 10 -8.13 0.75 9.86
CA LEU A 10 -9.58 0.98 9.92
C LEU A 10 -10.24 0.82 8.54
N ILE A 11 -9.63 1.36 7.48
CA ILE A 11 -10.15 1.24 6.11
C ILE A 11 -10.10 -0.21 5.62
N CYS A 12 -9.05 -0.95 5.98
CA CYS A 12 -8.90 -2.38 5.64
C CYS A 12 -9.80 -3.31 6.49
N GLY A 13 -10.50 -2.78 7.50
CA GLY A 13 -11.30 -3.61 8.41
C GLY A 13 -10.48 -4.46 9.39
N VAL A 14 -9.18 -4.20 9.52
CA VAL A 14 -8.29 -4.85 10.49
C VAL A 14 -8.54 -4.34 11.91
N LEU A 15 -8.96 -3.08 12.03
CA LEU A 15 -9.36 -2.47 13.29
C LEU A 15 -10.80 -1.98 13.19
N GLU A 16 -11.55 -2.10 14.30
CA GLU A 16 -12.86 -1.49 14.46
C GLU A 16 -12.72 -0.10 15.10
N PRO A 17 -13.50 0.91 14.65
CA PRO A 17 -13.48 2.23 15.28
C PRO A 17 -14.14 2.16 16.67
N THR A 18 -13.53 2.80 17.67
CA THR A 18 -14.10 2.91 19.03
C THR A 18 -15.42 3.67 19.03
N THR A 19 -15.58 4.66 18.15
CA THR A 19 -16.79 5.44 17.94
C THR A 19 -16.93 5.80 16.47
N GLY A 20 -18.14 6.06 16.01
CA GLY A 20 -18.40 6.38 14.62
C GLY A 20 -18.48 5.15 13.72
N THR A 21 -18.43 5.36 12.41
CA THR A 21 -18.52 4.30 11.40
C THR A 21 -17.53 4.51 10.26
N VAL A 22 -16.93 3.43 9.78
CA VAL A 22 -16.17 3.42 8.53
C VAL A 22 -16.99 2.68 7.48
N ARG A 23 -17.13 3.28 6.31
CA ARG A 23 -17.85 2.66 5.18
C ARG A 23 -16.92 2.58 3.98
N VAL A 24 -16.64 1.36 3.54
CA VAL A 24 -15.85 1.08 2.35
C VAL A 24 -16.74 0.36 1.34
N ARG A 25 -16.69 0.77 0.08
CA ARG A 25 -17.44 0.14 -1.00
C ARG A 25 -16.46 -0.40 -2.03
N GLY A 26 -16.50 -1.70 -2.24
CA GLY A 26 -15.58 -2.39 -3.14
C GLY A 26 -14.55 -3.23 -2.42
N ARG A 27 -13.77 -3.97 -3.20
CA ARG A 27 -12.70 -4.85 -2.69
C ARG A 27 -11.44 -4.05 -2.47
N VAL A 28 -10.87 -4.18 -1.28
CA VAL A 28 -9.64 -3.49 -0.87
C VAL A 28 -8.46 -4.46 -0.97
N ALA A 29 -7.42 -4.07 -1.68
CA ALA A 29 -6.13 -4.76 -1.63
C ALA A 29 -5.09 -3.87 -0.94
N PRO A 30 -4.72 -4.18 0.32
CA PRO A 30 -3.71 -3.45 1.03
C PRO A 30 -2.30 -3.94 0.64
N LEU A 31 -1.44 -3.03 0.21
CA LEU A 31 0.00 -3.25 0.07
C LEU A 31 0.76 -2.70 1.30
N ILE A 32 0.20 -2.87 2.50
CA ILE A 32 0.75 -2.29 3.73
C ILE A 32 1.80 -3.22 4.36
N GLU A 33 1.48 -4.51 4.41
CA GLU A 33 2.34 -5.55 4.98
C GLU A 33 2.37 -6.71 3.99
N LEU A 34 3.22 -6.62 2.97
CA LEU A 34 3.30 -7.61 1.91
C LEU A 34 3.68 -8.99 2.47
N GLY A 35 2.81 -9.97 2.26
CA GLY A 35 2.96 -11.32 2.80
C GLY A 35 2.35 -11.53 4.20
N ALA A 36 1.78 -10.49 4.81
CA ALA A 36 0.95 -10.69 6.00
C ALA A 36 -0.26 -11.57 5.64
N GLY A 37 -0.47 -12.63 6.43
CA GLY A 37 -1.52 -13.62 6.16
C GLY A 37 -1.09 -14.80 5.29
N PHE A 38 0.18 -14.87 4.87
CA PHE A 38 0.72 -16.09 4.31
C PHE A 38 0.94 -17.14 5.40
N ASP A 39 0.61 -18.38 5.07
CA ASP A 39 0.92 -19.54 5.92
C ASP A 39 2.31 -20.08 5.53
N PRO A 40 3.28 -20.09 6.46
CA PRO A 40 4.65 -20.50 6.16
C PRO A 40 4.79 -21.98 5.76
N ASP A 41 3.84 -22.82 6.14
CA ASP A 41 3.88 -24.26 5.90
C ASP A 41 3.15 -24.66 4.61
N LEU A 42 2.31 -23.79 4.07
CA LEU A 42 1.67 -23.99 2.79
C LEU A 42 2.64 -23.70 1.63
N SER A 43 2.37 -24.34 0.47
CA SER A 43 3.09 -24.03 -0.76
C SER A 43 2.85 -22.58 -1.21
N VAL A 44 3.75 -22.06 -2.07
CA VAL A 44 3.58 -20.74 -2.67
C VAL A 44 2.26 -20.66 -3.46
N ILE A 45 1.91 -21.72 -4.21
CA ILE A 45 0.64 -21.80 -4.94
C ILE A 45 -0.55 -21.75 -4.00
N ASP A 46 -0.52 -22.51 -2.90
CA ASP A 46 -1.62 -22.51 -1.94
C ASP A 46 -1.77 -21.14 -1.25
N ASN A 47 -0.66 -20.46 -0.96
CA ASN A 47 -0.67 -19.10 -0.46
C ASN A 47 -1.25 -18.09 -1.46
N ILE A 48 -0.96 -18.21 -2.75
CA ILE A 48 -1.59 -17.39 -3.79
C ILE A 48 -3.11 -17.53 -3.73
N ILE A 49 -3.59 -18.76 -3.66
CA ILE A 49 -5.01 -19.05 -3.62
C ILE A 49 -5.64 -18.55 -2.32
N LEU A 50 -5.02 -18.86 -1.18
CA LEU A 50 -5.48 -18.44 0.15
C LEU A 50 -5.60 -16.92 0.23
N TYR A 51 -4.53 -16.21 -0.13
CA TYR A 51 -4.50 -14.76 -0.04
C TYR A 51 -5.52 -14.09 -0.97
N GLY A 52 -5.67 -14.60 -2.20
CA GLY A 52 -6.69 -14.12 -3.10
C GLY A 52 -8.11 -14.34 -2.60
N VAL A 53 -8.37 -15.47 -1.92
CA VAL A 53 -9.67 -15.73 -1.27
C VAL A 53 -9.90 -14.77 -0.11
N LEU A 54 -8.89 -14.46 0.70
CA LEU A 54 -8.96 -13.44 1.75
C LEU A 54 -9.27 -12.04 1.18
N LEU A 55 -8.78 -11.73 -0.03
CA LEU A 55 -9.13 -10.49 -0.73
C LEU A 55 -10.54 -10.51 -1.38
N GLY A 56 -11.30 -11.61 -1.20
CA GLY A 56 -12.69 -11.72 -1.67
C GLY A 56 -12.86 -12.31 -3.07
N TYR A 57 -11.84 -12.97 -3.63
CA TYR A 57 -11.91 -13.63 -4.94
C TYR A 57 -12.25 -15.12 -4.80
N SER A 58 -12.89 -15.70 -5.82
CA SER A 58 -13.21 -17.11 -5.77
C SER A 58 -11.97 -17.99 -5.97
N LYS A 59 -11.95 -19.18 -5.32
CA LYS A 59 -10.85 -20.14 -5.46
C LYS A 59 -10.61 -20.54 -6.94
N PRO A 60 -11.61 -20.85 -7.77
CA PRO A 60 -11.39 -21.17 -9.18
C PRO A 60 -10.74 -20.00 -9.96
N TYR A 61 -11.15 -18.77 -9.68
CA TYR A 61 -10.53 -17.59 -10.28
C TYR A 61 -9.04 -17.51 -9.91
N MET A 62 -8.72 -17.61 -8.63
CA MET A 62 -7.32 -17.56 -8.18
C MET A 62 -6.47 -18.70 -8.75
N GLN A 63 -7.04 -19.91 -8.87
CA GLN A 63 -6.36 -21.03 -9.52
C GLN A 63 -5.97 -20.71 -10.98
N SER A 64 -6.83 -20.02 -11.71
CA SER A 64 -6.53 -19.60 -13.09
C SER A 64 -5.44 -18.52 -13.18
N ARG A 65 -5.22 -17.76 -12.09
CA ARG A 65 -4.23 -16.65 -12.03
C ARG A 65 -2.84 -17.06 -11.52
N VAL A 66 -2.72 -18.28 -10.96
CA VAL A 66 -1.47 -18.77 -10.33
C VAL A 66 -0.26 -18.57 -11.23
N LYS A 67 -0.37 -18.98 -12.50
CA LYS A 67 0.75 -18.88 -13.44
C LYS A 67 1.19 -17.43 -13.65
N ASP A 68 0.25 -16.54 -13.92
CA ASP A 68 0.54 -15.12 -14.20
C ASP A 68 1.16 -14.41 -12.97
N ILE A 69 0.67 -14.77 -11.78
CA ILE A 69 1.20 -14.24 -10.50
C ILE A 69 2.63 -14.73 -10.28
N LEU A 70 2.91 -16.01 -10.46
CA LEU A 70 4.25 -16.57 -10.32
C LEU A 70 5.23 -15.99 -11.34
N ASP A 71 4.79 -15.84 -12.60
CA ASP A 71 5.60 -15.24 -13.67
C ASP A 71 5.92 -13.76 -13.36
N PHE A 72 4.93 -13.01 -12.83
CA PHE A 72 5.14 -11.63 -12.42
C PHE A 72 6.13 -11.53 -11.25
N ALA A 73 5.95 -12.35 -10.22
CA ALA A 73 6.80 -12.38 -9.03
C ALA A 73 8.21 -12.96 -9.30
N GLU A 74 8.43 -13.57 -10.47
CA GLU A 74 9.66 -14.31 -10.85
C GLU A 74 9.93 -15.47 -9.89
N LEU A 75 8.87 -16.22 -9.54
CA LEU A 75 8.88 -17.32 -8.59
C LEU A 75 8.39 -18.66 -9.19
N GLY A 76 8.46 -18.83 -10.51
CA GLY A 76 7.96 -20.03 -11.20
C GLY A 76 8.49 -21.34 -10.62
N ASP A 77 9.79 -21.40 -10.31
CA ASP A 77 10.45 -22.60 -9.77
C ASP A 77 10.08 -22.88 -8.29
N TYR A 78 9.50 -21.91 -7.59
CA TYR A 78 9.14 -22.00 -6.18
C TYR A 78 7.68 -22.36 -5.93
N GLY A 79 6.87 -22.56 -6.98
CA GLY A 79 5.42 -22.74 -6.85
C GLY A 79 5.02 -23.83 -5.83
N LEU A 80 5.71 -24.97 -5.84
CA LEU A 80 5.45 -26.08 -4.92
C LEU A 80 6.28 -26.05 -3.63
N ALA A 81 7.21 -25.10 -3.51
CA ALA A 81 8.01 -24.95 -2.30
C ALA A 81 7.17 -24.35 -1.16
N PRO A 82 7.45 -24.71 0.11
CA PRO A 82 6.79 -24.07 1.24
C PRO A 82 7.18 -22.60 1.33
N GLN A 83 6.22 -21.73 1.71
CA GLN A 83 6.40 -20.28 1.75
C GLN A 83 7.59 -19.87 2.64
N LYS A 84 7.84 -20.58 3.75
CA LYS A 84 8.98 -20.33 4.63
C LYS A 84 10.36 -20.46 3.97
N SER A 85 10.44 -21.07 2.79
CA SER A 85 11.70 -21.15 2.00
C SER A 85 12.00 -19.88 1.22
N LEU A 86 11.05 -18.96 1.10
CA LEU A 86 11.23 -17.69 0.41
C LEU A 86 12.01 -16.71 1.29
N SER A 87 12.87 -15.91 0.66
CA SER A 87 13.45 -14.72 1.32
C SER A 87 12.36 -13.66 1.55
N SER A 88 12.63 -12.70 2.45
CA SER A 88 11.70 -11.58 2.69
C SER A 88 11.40 -10.78 1.41
N GLY A 89 12.39 -10.59 0.55
CA GLY A 89 12.21 -9.95 -0.75
C GLY A 89 11.33 -10.76 -1.70
N MET A 90 11.49 -12.08 -1.75
CA MET A 90 10.63 -12.97 -2.55
C MET A 90 9.19 -12.98 -2.03
N THR A 91 9.00 -13.01 -0.71
CA THR A 91 7.69 -12.90 -0.06
C THR A 91 7.00 -11.58 -0.41
N ALA A 92 7.74 -10.47 -0.36
CA ALA A 92 7.21 -9.17 -0.73
C ALA A 92 6.84 -9.08 -2.22
N ARG A 93 7.67 -9.62 -3.12
CA ARG A 93 7.35 -9.74 -4.56
C ARG A 93 6.05 -10.53 -4.79
N LEU A 94 5.89 -11.65 -4.09
CA LEU A 94 4.70 -12.49 -4.17
C LEU A 94 3.45 -11.73 -3.71
N GLY A 95 3.52 -11.09 -2.54
CA GLY A 95 2.41 -10.29 -1.99
C GLY A 95 1.98 -9.16 -2.93
N PHE A 96 2.96 -8.43 -3.48
CA PHE A 96 2.70 -7.40 -4.48
C PHE A 96 2.04 -7.96 -5.74
N ALA A 97 2.59 -9.08 -6.27
CA ALA A 97 2.04 -9.72 -7.46
C ALA A 97 0.58 -10.12 -7.28
N ILE A 98 0.23 -10.76 -6.16
CA ILE A 98 -1.15 -11.17 -5.88
C ILE A 98 -2.07 -9.95 -5.78
N ALA A 99 -1.72 -8.97 -4.94
CA ALA A 99 -2.57 -7.83 -4.66
C ALA A 99 -2.83 -6.96 -5.90
N THR A 100 -1.90 -6.93 -6.86
CA THR A 100 -2.03 -6.15 -8.08
C THR A 100 -2.55 -6.95 -9.29
N ASP A 101 -2.56 -8.28 -9.23
CA ASP A 101 -3.09 -9.11 -10.30
C ASP A 101 -4.62 -9.15 -10.30
N VAL A 102 -5.22 -9.12 -9.15
CA VAL A 102 -6.66 -9.33 -8.95
C VAL A 102 -7.54 -8.10 -9.23
N HIS A 103 -6.96 -6.97 -9.65
CA HIS A 103 -7.69 -5.72 -10.01
C HIS A 103 -8.72 -5.31 -8.93
N PRO A 104 -8.26 -4.90 -7.73
CA PRO A 104 -9.14 -4.45 -6.67
C PRO A 104 -9.82 -3.12 -7.04
N ASP A 105 -10.96 -2.83 -6.41
CA ASP A 105 -11.65 -1.54 -6.54
C ASP A 105 -10.87 -0.42 -5.81
N ILE A 106 -10.18 -0.79 -4.72
CA ILE A 106 -9.37 0.12 -3.89
C ILE A 106 -8.01 -0.52 -3.64
N LEU A 107 -6.96 0.14 -4.08
CA LEU A 107 -5.57 -0.25 -3.81
C LEU A 107 -4.99 0.67 -2.76
N ILE A 108 -4.40 0.12 -1.69
CA ILE A 108 -3.76 0.90 -0.63
C ILE A 108 -2.26 0.68 -0.68
N LEU A 109 -1.51 1.76 -0.86
CA LEU A 109 -0.04 1.79 -0.92
C LEU A 109 0.50 2.46 0.34
N ASP A 110 1.35 1.77 1.12
CA ASP A 110 2.05 2.35 2.27
C ASP A 110 3.57 2.23 2.04
N GLU A 111 4.21 3.30 1.55
CA GLU A 111 5.66 3.43 1.32
C GLU A 111 6.33 2.26 0.53
N VAL A 112 5.54 1.36 -0.05
CA VAL A 112 5.90 -0.01 -0.46
C VAL A 112 6.56 -0.07 -1.85
N LEU A 113 6.85 1.05 -2.52
CA LEU A 113 7.54 1.02 -3.82
C LEU A 113 9.01 0.56 -3.75
N SER A 114 9.47 0.15 -2.56
CA SER A 114 10.84 -0.33 -2.30
C SER A 114 11.02 -1.85 -2.41
N VAL A 115 10.07 -2.57 -3.04
CA VAL A 115 10.13 -4.02 -3.14
C VAL A 115 11.09 -4.49 -4.23
N GLY A 116 12.00 -5.36 -3.85
CA GLY A 116 12.91 -6.00 -4.81
C GLY A 116 14.07 -5.12 -5.27
N ASP A 117 14.73 -5.58 -6.34
CA ASP A 117 15.78 -4.84 -7.03
C ASP A 117 15.20 -3.76 -7.97
N GLU A 118 16.08 -2.98 -8.60
CA GLU A 118 15.67 -1.87 -9.48
C GLU A 118 14.82 -2.34 -10.68
N ARG A 119 15.10 -3.52 -11.21
CA ARG A 119 14.33 -4.12 -12.31
C ARG A 119 12.91 -4.43 -11.86
N PHE A 120 12.74 -5.03 -10.68
CA PHE A 120 11.43 -5.36 -10.14
C PHE A 120 10.65 -4.09 -9.74
N LYS A 121 11.32 -3.07 -9.20
CA LYS A 121 10.70 -1.76 -8.92
C LYS A 121 10.10 -1.12 -10.17
N ASN A 122 10.82 -1.16 -11.29
CA ASN A 122 10.31 -0.65 -12.57
C ASN A 122 9.10 -1.44 -13.05
N LYS A 123 9.09 -2.76 -12.87
CA LYS A 123 7.96 -3.64 -13.17
C LYS A 123 6.74 -3.32 -12.29
N CYS A 124 6.97 -3.02 -11.00
CA CYS A 124 5.93 -2.57 -10.09
C CYS A 124 5.34 -1.22 -10.51
N LYS A 125 6.18 -0.23 -10.87
CA LYS A 125 5.72 1.08 -11.36
C LYS A 125 4.80 0.93 -12.57
N GLN A 126 5.22 0.17 -13.59
CA GLN A 126 4.40 -0.08 -14.78
C GLN A 126 3.07 -0.76 -14.42
N ARG A 127 3.06 -1.71 -13.49
CA ARG A 127 1.83 -2.34 -13.01
C ARG A 127 0.92 -1.34 -12.31
N LEU A 128 1.47 -0.46 -11.45
CA LEU A 128 0.69 0.57 -10.76
C LEU A 128 0.12 1.61 -11.72
N GLU A 129 0.83 1.98 -12.79
CA GLU A 129 0.32 2.89 -13.82
C GLU A 129 -1.00 2.39 -14.42
N THR A 130 -1.20 1.08 -14.53
CA THR A 130 -2.47 0.51 -15.01
C THR A 130 -3.65 0.83 -14.07
N PHE A 131 -3.41 0.96 -12.76
CA PHE A 131 -4.44 1.33 -11.79
C PHE A 131 -4.78 2.83 -11.86
N TRP A 132 -3.79 3.70 -12.12
CA TRP A 132 -4.06 5.13 -12.34
C TRP A 132 -4.85 5.39 -13.62
N GLN A 133 -4.67 4.54 -14.65
CA GLN A 133 -5.42 4.63 -15.91
C GLN A 133 -6.81 3.98 -15.82
N ALA A 134 -7.00 3.03 -14.91
CA ALA A 134 -8.29 2.43 -14.60
C ALA A 134 -9.03 3.31 -13.58
N ASN A 135 -10.38 3.21 -13.52
CA ASN A 135 -11.18 3.91 -12.52
C ASN A 135 -11.04 3.33 -11.09
N ALA A 136 -9.89 2.77 -10.74
CA ALA A 136 -9.62 2.25 -9.40
C ALA A 136 -9.26 3.40 -8.45
N THR A 137 -9.70 3.30 -7.21
CA THR A 137 -9.27 4.23 -6.17
C THR A 137 -7.90 3.80 -5.65
N VAL A 138 -6.90 4.67 -5.76
CA VAL A 138 -5.57 4.42 -5.20
C VAL A 138 -5.36 5.33 -3.99
N LEU A 139 -5.22 4.73 -2.81
CA LEU A 139 -4.91 5.42 -1.57
C LEU A 139 -3.42 5.24 -1.26
N VAL A 140 -2.69 6.35 -1.25
CA VAL A 140 -1.24 6.34 -1.03
C VAL A 140 -0.90 6.98 0.31
N VAL A 141 -0.05 6.31 1.08
CA VAL A 141 0.64 6.89 2.23
C VAL A 141 2.12 6.97 1.91
N SER A 142 2.67 8.17 1.89
CA SER A 142 4.07 8.42 1.60
C SER A 142 4.57 9.64 2.35
N HIS A 143 5.88 9.70 2.58
CA HIS A 143 6.59 10.88 3.01
C HIS A 143 7.29 11.59 1.83
N ASP A 144 7.25 11.02 0.64
CA ASP A 144 7.72 11.62 -0.60
C ASP A 144 6.68 12.63 -1.10
N LEU A 145 6.91 13.90 -0.79
CA LEU A 145 5.99 14.99 -1.12
C LEU A 145 5.94 15.28 -2.62
N GLU A 146 7.03 15.04 -3.35
CA GLU A 146 7.05 15.21 -4.80
C GLU A 146 6.18 14.17 -5.46
N PHE A 147 6.31 12.91 -5.05
CA PHE A 147 5.45 11.83 -5.53
C PHE A 147 3.97 12.12 -5.23
N ILE A 148 3.63 12.57 -4.02
CA ILE A 148 2.23 12.93 -3.66
C ILE A 148 1.72 14.05 -4.55
N ARG A 149 2.50 15.14 -4.74
CA ARG A 149 2.11 16.29 -5.56
C ARG A 149 1.86 15.91 -7.01
N ASP A 150 2.74 15.06 -7.58
CA ASP A 150 2.77 14.79 -9.01
C ASP A 150 1.86 13.61 -9.41
N SER A 151 1.59 12.68 -8.48
CA SER A 151 0.85 11.44 -8.77
C SER A 151 -0.56 11.39 -8.15
N CYS A 152 -0.88 12.25 -7.19
CA CYS A 152 -2.17 12.23 -6.51
C CYS A 152 -3.06 13.40 -6.92
N HIS A 153 -4.37 13.17 -7.07
CA HIS A 153 -5.34 14.24 -7.31
C HIS A 153 -5.66 15.03 -6.04
N GLN A 154 -5.77 14.32 -4.92
CA GLN A 154 -6.10 14.88 -3.61
C GLN A 154 -5.13 14.35 -2.57
N ALA A 155 -4.91 15.14 -1.51
CA ALA A 155 -4.15 14.71 -0.37
C ALA A 155 -4.80 15.19 0.95
N ILE A 156 -4.46 14.50 2.02
CA ILE A 156 -4.89 14.80 3.37
C ILE A 156 -3.64 14.89 4.25
N TRP A 157 -3.45 16.05 4.88
CA TRP A 157 -2.44 16.18 5.92
C TRP A 157 -3.02 15.75 7.26
N LEU A 158 -2.50 14.64 7.79
CA LEU A 158 -2.88 14.08 9.08
C LEU A 158 -1.80 14.35 10.12
N ASP A 159 -2.18 14.95 11.24
CA ASP A 159 -1.31 15.19 12.38
C ASP A 159 -1.99 14.81 13.69
N ARG A 160 -1.35 13.92 14.48
CA ARG A 160 -1.85 13.43 15.78
C ARG A 160 -3.31 12.96 15.73
N GLY A 161 -3.67 12.21 14.68
CA GLY A 161 -5.01 11.68 14.47
C GLY A 161 -6.05 12.71 14.02
N ARG A 162 -5.65 13.93 13.69
CA ARG A 162 -6.56 15.00 13.22
C ARG A 162 -6.19 15.43 11.80
N ILE A 163 -7.19 15.69 10.99
CA ILE A 163 -7.00 16.30 9.67
C ILE A 163 -6.65 17.76 9.88
N ARG A 164 -5.45 18.18 9.46
CA ARG A 164 -4.98 19.56 9.46
C ARG A 164 -5.41 20.29 8.21
N TYR A 165 -5.28 19.61 7.07
CA TYR A 165 -5.67 20.13 5.77
C TYR A 165 -6.12 18.98 4.86
N SER A 166 -7.03 19.28 3.93
CA SER A 166 -7.49 18.35 2.90
C SER A 166 -7.85 19.15 1.66
N GLY A 167 -7.30 18.77 0.51
CA GLY A 167 -7.52 19.47 -0.74
C GLY A 167 -6.79 18.83 -1.91
N SER A 168 -6.52 19.60 -2.96
CA SER A 168 -5.66 19.12 -4.04
C SER A 168 -4.28 18.74 -3.50
N ALA A 169 -3.65 17.74 -4.12
CA ALA A 169 -2.34 17.27 -3.67
C ALA A 169 -1.31 18.41 -3.61
N ALA A 170 -1.26 19.24 -4.67
CA ALA A 170 -0.37 20.39 -4.72
C ALA A 170 -0.60 21.38 -3.56
N ALA A 171 -1.86 21.79 -3.33
CA ALA A 171 -2.18 22.74 -2.25
C ALA A 171 -1.89 22.14 -0.86
N THR A 172 -2.17 20.85 -0.67
CA THR A 172 -1.91 20.17 0.61
C THR A 172 -0.42 20.07 0.93
N VAL A 173 0.40 19.79 -0.09
CA VAL A 173 1.86 19.74 0.03
C VAL A 173 2.42 21.12 0.34
N GLU A 174 1.95 22.18 -0.32
CA GLU A 174 2.38 23.56 -0.07
C GLU A 174 2.04 24.00 1.35
N GLU A 175 0.82 23.73 1.81
CA GLU A 175 0.38 24.05 3.18
C GLU A 175 1.22 23.31 4.23
N TYR A 176 1.51 22.02 3.98
CA TYR A 176 2.38 21.22 4.84
C TYR A 176 3.79 21.81 4.92
N LEU A 177 4.40 22.14 3.78
CA LEU A 177 5.76 22.72 3.72
C LEU A 177 5.82 24.07 4.43
N THR A 178 4.83 24.93 4.23
CA THR A 178 4.72 26.23 4.89
C THR A 178 4.67 26.09 6.42
N ALA A 179 3.87 25.14 6.91
CA ALA A 179 3.74 24.89 8.35
C ALA A 179 5.02 24.32 8.97
N VAL A 180 5.72 23.44 8.24
CA VAL A 180 6.98 22.83 8.71
C VAL A 180 8.11 23.86 8.72
N HIS A 181 8.23 24.69 7.68
CA HIS A 181 9.27 25.71 7.60
C HIS A 181 8.97 26.91 8.52
N GLY A 182 7.70 27.34 8.63
CA GLY A 182 7.28 28.42 9.54
C GLY A 182 7.42 28.08 11.02
N GLY A 183 7.40 26.78 11.39
CA GLY A 183 7.69 26.31 12.75
C GLY A 183 9.19 26.31 13.10
N ALA A 184 10.07 26.29 12.11
CA ALA A 184 11.52 26.35 12.33
C ALA A 184 12.03 27.77 12.67
N ASP A 185 11.35 28.83 12.21
CA ASP A 185 11.74 30.22 12.45
C ASP A 185 11.35 30.76 13.86
N MET A 186 10.48 30.06 14.58
CA MET A 186 10.07 30.48 15.94
C MET A 186 10.95 29.90 17.08
N GLY A 187 12.02 29.17 16.76
CA GLY A 187 12.87 28.47 17.73
C GLY A 187 14.22 29.12 18.07
N LEU A 188 14.58 30.26 17.50
CA LEU A 188 15.88 30.93 17.75
C LEU A 188 15.69 32.39 18.14
N SER A 189 15.10 32.64 19.28
CA SER A 189 15.24 33.91 20.01
C SER A 189 15.46 33.60 21.48
N THR A 190 16.65 33.19 21.84
CA THR A 190 17.15 33.35 23.21
C THR A 190 17.67 34.78 23.34
N PRO A 191 17.08 35.64 24.15
CA PRO A 191 17.75 36.88 24.58
C PRO A 191 18.85 36.49 25.56
N GLY A 192 20.08 36.79 25.20
CA GLY A 192 21.18 36.78 26.17
C GLY A 192 20.97 37.80 27.26
N HIS A 193 21.24 37.37 28.47
CA HIS A 193 21.82 38.16 29.56
C HIS A 193 22.60 37.19 30.45
#